data_743a2e9af4e8b3b2b28559bbbab76060
#
_entry.id   743a2e9af4e8b3b2b28559bbbab76060
#
_cell.length_a   1.000
_cell.length_b   1.000
_cell.length_c   1.000
_cell.angle_alpha   90.00
_cell.angle_beta   90.00
_cell.angle_gamma   90.00
#
_symmetry.space_group_name_H-M   'P 1'
#
loop_
_entity.id
_entity.type
_entity.pdbx_description
1 polymer ?
#
loop_
_entity_poly.entity_id
_entity_poly.type
_entity_poly.pdbx_seq_one_letter_code
_entity_poly.pdbx_strand_id
1 'polypeptide(L)'
;MKKTLKKLLGLGLTCLLLASCEKASNDKTEGELTIGVVQVADHPALDAAREGFIEKLDSENINYKLIDQRANGDLSLIPQFASDMKNKKADLIYTIGTPAAQGVANTIKDKPILFAAVTDPEGAGLTGENITGVSDYVEAGKLIDDFLKLYPETKTFGTMYNTNEQNSNVQVEALEKALKERGLKLEKQGVSSINDIPQAITSLKSKIDAMVTVTDNVVVNAMPVISEALAKDKIPSIAYDEGSVRNGALISEGVNYKKLGNQAGAMAVEILKNNKSIKDLPYEKADSLTTLVNTNTARTLGLDLENEIIKNADKID
;
A
#
# COMPACT_ATOMS: atom_id res chain seq x y z
N MET A 1 52.11 63.64 53.76
CA MET A 1 51.52 63.24 55.05
C MET A 1 50.54 62.10 54.78
N LYS A 2 50.80 60.96 55.41
CA LYS A 2 49.89 59.92 55.93
C LYS A 2 48.97 59.23 54.89
N LYS A 3 49.30 57.96 54.56
CA LYS A 3 48.68 56.69 55.12
C LYS A 3 47.24 56.54 54.73
N THR A 4 46.79 55.42 54.20
CA THR A 4 46.86 53.97 54.57
C THR A 4 46.20 53.13 53.47
N LEU A 5 46.82 52.15 52.99
CA LEU A 5 46.61 50.70 52.94
C LEU A 5 45.26 50.23 53.49
N LYS A 6 44.46 49.59 52.67
CA LYS A 6 43.68 48.42 53.07
C LYS A 6 43.35 47.51 51.88
N LYS A 7 43.72 46.23 52.02
CA LYS A 7 43.37 45.05 51.26
C LYS A 7 41.86 44.80 51.33
N LEU A 8 41.31 44.20 50.28
CA LEU A 8 40.35 43.13 50.38
C LEU A 8 40.13 42.56 48.96
N LEU A 9 40.65 41.46 48.83
CA LEU A 9 39.99 40.12 48.67
C LEU A 9 38.97 40.04 47.51
N GLY A 10 39.37 39.27 46.58
CA GLY A 10 38.73 38.87 45.42
C GLY A 10 37.43 38.09 45.66
N LEU A 11 36.62 38.07 44.63
CA LEU A 11 35.72 36.94 44.35
C LEU A 11 35.61 36.85 42.83
N GLY A 12 36.36 35.96 42.30
CA GLY A 12 36.22 35.54 40.89
C GLY A 12 34.90 34.83 40.72
N LEU A 13 33.97 35.43 39.97
CA LEU A 13 32.76 34.79 39.51
C LEU A 13 33.05 34.13 38.16
N THR A 14 33.52 32.89 38.20
CA THR A 14 33.69 32.05 37.04
C THR A 14 32.30 31.62 36.56
N CYS A 15 31.75 32.27 35.53
CA CYS A 15 30.59 31.78 34.80
C CYS A 15 30.99 30.51 34.05
N LEU A 16 30.69 29.34 34.61
CA LEU A 16 30.62 28.10 33.86
C LEU A 16 29.40 28.17 32.92
N LEU A 17 29.66 28.46 31.67
CA LEU A 17 28.72 28.16 30.58
C LEU A 17 28.68 26.65 30.45
N LEU A 18 27.70 26.00 31.09
CA LEU A 18 27.29 24.65 30.76
C LEU A 18 26.64 24.71 29.38
N ALA A 19 27.45 24.49 28.35
CA ALA A 19 26.94 24.10 27.04
C ALA A 19 26.31 22.72 27.21
N SER A 20 25.00 22.68 27.48
CA SER A 20 24.18 21.50 27.35
C SER A 20 24.10 21.18 25.86
N CYS A 21 25.06 20.41 25.36
CA CYS A 21 24.85 19.63 24.14
C CYS A 21 23.81 18.58 24.51
N GLU A 22 22.55 18.84 24.20
CA GLU A 22 21.55 17.83 24.07
C GLU A 22 21.98 16.93 22.90
N LYS A 23 22.79 15.92 23.22
CA LYS A 23 22.92 14.75 22.38
C LYS A 23 21.52 14.15 22.34
N ALA A 24 20.88 14.23 21.16
CA ALA A 24 19.77 13.35 20.84
C ALA A 24 20.30 11.91 21.08
N SER A 25 20.01 11.37 22.24
CA SER A 25 20.33 9.98 22.57
C SER A 25 19.51 9.08 21.67
N ASN A 26 20.17 8.53 20.66
CA ASN A 26 19.72 7.37 19.95
C ASN A 26 19.95 6.14 20.88
N ASP A 27 19.33 6.15 22.07
CA ASP A 27 19.39 5.02 22.98
C ASP A 27 18.47 3.92 22.41
N LYS A 28 19.06 2.98 21.64
CA LYS A 28 18.48 1.65 21.49
C LYS A 28 18.54 0.99 22.87
N THR A 29 17.40 0.66 23.42
CA THR A 29 17.33 -0.28 24.55
C THR A 29 17.98 -1.58 24.08
N GLU A 30 18.82 -2.18 24.91
CA GLU A 30 19.52 -3.42 24.54
C GLU A 30 18.48 -4.49 24.15
N GLY A 31 18.52 -4.99 22.91
CA GLY A 31 17.54 -5.92 22.35
C GLY A 31 16.37 -5.27 21.59
N GLU A 32 16.27 -3.94 21.47
CA GLU A 32 15.23 -3.27 20.69
C GLU A 32 15.61 -3.23 19.19
N LEU A 33 14.73 -3.77 18.34
CA LEU A 33 14.88 -3.73 16.88
C LEU A 33 14.38 -2.40 16.34
N THR A 34 14.90 -1.98 15.20
CA THR A 34 14.40 -0.81 14.46
C THR A 34 13.77 -1.28 13.16
N ILE A 35 12.47 -1.08 13.02
CA ILE A 35 11.71 -1.46 11.83
C ILE A 35 11.31 -0.20 11.08
N GLY A 36 11.73 -0.11 9.81
CA GLY A 36 11.30 0.93 8.89
C GLY A 36 10.02 0.51 8.17
N VAL A 37 9.07 1.41 8.02
CA VAL A 37 7.90 1.26 7.14
C VAL A 37 7.92 2.37 6.11
N VAL A 38 7.79 2.01 4.83
CA VAL A 38 7.67 2.96 3.71
C VAL A 38 6.43 2.61 2.92
N GLN A 39 5.42 3.48 2.98
CA GLN A 39 4.13 3.31 2.29
C GLN A 39 4.01 4.31 1.14
N VAL A 40 3.57 3.85 -0.04
CA VAL A 40 3.50 4.68 -1.25
C VAL A 40 2.41 5.74 -1.19
N ALA A 41 1.24 5.41 -0.63
CA ALA A 41 0.07 6.29 -0.56
C ALA A 41 -0.80 5.95 0.65
N ASP A 42 -1.60 6.91 1.09
CA ASP A 42 -2.59 6.69 2.14
C ASP A 42 -3.94 6.34 1.50
N HIS A 43 -4.34 5.08 1.62
CA HIS A 43 -5.69 4.61 1.29
C HIS A 43 -6.00 3.30 2.05
N PRO A 44 -7.29 2.95 2.22
CA PRO A 44 -7.71 1.89 3.15
C PRO A 44 -7.03 0.53 2.96
N ALA A 45 -6.71 0.14 1.72
CA ALA A 45 -6.06 -1.14 1.46
C ALA A 45 -4.61 -1.16 2.00
N LEU A 46 -3.80 -0.13 1.70
CA LEU A 46 -2.41 -0.08 2.16
C LEU A 46 -2.32 0.14 3.68
N ASP A 47 -3.25 0.93 4.24
CA ASP A 47 -3.34 1.12 5.69
C ASP A 47 -3.67 -0.21 6.39
N ALA A 48 -4.57 -1.02 5.83
CA ALA A 48 -4.87 -2.35 6.34
C ALA A 48 -3.67 -3.30 6.27
N ALA A 49 -2.87 -3.25 5.19
CA ALA A 49 -1.63 -4.04 5.10
C ALA A 49 -0.61 -3.64 6.18
N ARG A 50 -0.50 -2.34 6.43
CA ARG A 50 0.36 -1.81 7.50
C ARG A 50 -0.13 -2.27 8.89
N GLU A 51 -1.43 -2.14 9.16
CA GLU A 51 -2.03 -2.59 10.42
C GLU A 51 -1.81 -4.09 10.66
N GLY A 52 -2.09 -4.93 9.67
CA GLY A 52 -1.90 -6.37 9.78
C GLY A 52 -0.46 -6.77 10.08
N PHE A 53 0.51 -6.07 9.48
CA PHE A 53 1.93 -6.27 9.76
C PHE A 53 2.27 -5.94 11.22
N ILE A 54 1.85 -4.77 11.70
CA ILE A 54 2.09 -4.31 13.07
C ILE A 54 1.43 -5.26 14.08
N GLU A 55 0.15 -5.60 13.88
CA GLU A 55 -0.58 -6.53 14.75
C GLU A 55 0.13 -7.88 14.87
N LYS A 56 0.71 -8.38 13.77
CA LYS A 56 1.46 -9.64 13.82
C LYS A 56 2.73 -9.52 14.66
N LEU A 57 3.50 -8.45 14.50
CA LEU A 57 4.70 -8.22 15.31
C LEU A 57 4.37 -8.10 16.80
N ASP A 58 3.32 -7.35 17.13
CA ASP A 58 2.85 -7.15 18.51
C ASP A 58 2.37 -8.45 19.15
N SER A 59 1.63 -9.28 18.39
CA SER A 59 1.15 -10.59 18.85
C SER A 59 2.29 -11.57 19.17
N GLU A 60 3.43 -11.40 18.52
CA GLU A 60 4.65 -12.20 18.72
C GLU A 60 5.60 -11.62 19.78
N ASN A 61 5.21 -10.50 20.41
CA ASN A 61 5.98 -9.77 21.41
C ASN A 61 7.38 -9.36 20.91
N ILE A 62 7.47 -8.93 19.65
CA ILE A 62 8.70 -8.35 19.11
C ILE A 62 8.91 -6.98 19.77
N ASN A 63 10.06 -6.77 20.39
CA ASN A 63 10.43 -5.47 20.94
C ASN A 63 11.06 -4.61 19.84
N TYR A 64 10.35 -3.59 19.38
CA TYR A 64 10.81 -2.76 18.25
C TYR A 64 10.44 -1.29 18.39
N LYS A 65 11.25 -0.45 17.74
CA LYS A 65 10.96 0.94 17.43
C LYS A 65 10.54 1.05 15.96
N LEU A 66 9.40 1.69 15.73
CA LEU A 66 8.89 1.91 14.39
C LEU A 66 9.36 3.25 13.82
N ILE A 67 9.83 3.25 12.57
CA ILE A 67 10.06 4.43 11.75
C ILE A 67 9.06 4.36 10.59
N ASP A 68 8.00 5.16 10.68
CA ASP A 68 6.90 5.15 9.72
C ASP A 68 6.99 6.34 8.78
N GLN A 69 7.05 6.08 7.46
CA GLN A 69 7.20 7.08 6.40
C GLN A 69 6.15 6.83 5.31
N ARG A 70 5.42 7.87 4.94
CA ARG A 70 4.35 7.79 3.95
C ARG A 70 4.58 8.81 2.83
N ALA A 71 4.65 8.34 1.60
CA ALA A 71 4.92 9.19 0.45
C ALA A 71 3.68 9.97 -0.03
N ASN A 72 2.48 9.53 0.36
CA ASN A 72 1.21 10.16 -0.02
C ASN A 72 1.07 10.40 -1.54
N GLY A 73 1.64 9.48 -2.34
CA GLY A 73 1.67 9.56 -3.79
C GLY A 73 2.83 10.38 -4.38
N ASP A 74 3.62 11.08 -3.54
CA ASP A 74 4.84 11.75 -4.00
C ASP A 74 6.03 10.78 -3.98
N LEU A 75 6.22 10.09 -5.10
CA LEU A 75 7.28 9.09 -5.25
C LEU A 75 8.69 9.68 -5.12
N SER A 76 8.86 11.00 -5.26
CA SER A 76 10.15 11.67 -5.11
C SER A 76 10.69 11.65 -3.69
N LEU A 77 9.83 11.40 -2.69
CA LEU A 77 10.20 11.28 -1.28
C LEU A 77 10.84 9.93 -0.91
N ILE A 78 10.56 8.87 -1.70
CA ILE A 78 10.96 7.51 -1.35
C ILE A 78 12.48 7.33 -1.21
N PRO A 79 13.34 7.89 -2.08
CA PRO A 79 14.80 7.81 -1.89
C PRO A 79 15.27 8.47 -0.58
N GLN A 80 14.65 9.57 -0.17
CA GLN A 80 14.94 10.21 1.11
C GLN A 80 14.54 9.30 2.28
N PHE A 81 13.36 8.70 2.23
CA PHE A 81 12.89 7.75 3.25
C PHE A 81 13.82 6.55 3.38
N ALA A 82 14.25 5.97 2.25
CA ALA A 82 15.23 4.89 2.25
C ALA A 82 16.56 5.31 2.90
N SER A 83 17.05 6.52 2.60
CA SER A 83 18.25 7.08 3.23
C SER A 83 18.07 7.25 4.74
N ASP A 84 16.91 7.70 5.20
CA ASP A 84 16.58 7.83 6.62
C ASP A 84 16.58 6.46 7.32
N MET A 85 16.02 5.41 6.69
CA MET A 85 16.06 4.05 7.22
C MET A 85 17.51 3.56 7.42
N LYS A 86 18.37 3.83 6.42
CA LYS A 86 19.79 3.49 6.49
C LYS A 86 20.50 4.25 7.62
N ASN A 87 20.29 5.56 7.72
CA ASN A 87 20.90 6.41 8.73
C ASN A 87 20.47 6.03 10.16
N LYS A 88 19.22 5.65 10.33
CA LYS A 88 18.65 5.17 11.60
C LYS A 88 18.93 3.70 11.87
N LYS A 89 19.72 3.04 11.00
CA LYS A 89 20.16 1.65 11.13
C LYS A 89 18.98 0.67 11.30
N ALA A 90 17.95 0.81 10.44
CA ALA A 90 16.84 -0.13 10.43
C ALA A 90 17.34 -1.58 10.30
N ASP A 91 16.78 -2.47 11.09
CA ASP A 91 17.11 -3.90 11.07
C ASP A 91 16.33 -4.64 9.98
N LEU A 92 15.10 -4.16 9.68
CA LEU A 92 14.24 -4.60 8.59
C LEU A 92 13.47 -3.41 8.03
N ILE A 93 13.25 -3.38 6.71
CA ILE A 93 12.41 -2.37 6.06
C ILE A 93 11.21 -3.07 5.43
N TYR A 94 10.01 -2.68 5.89
CA TYR A 94 8.75 -3.09 5.31
C TYR A 94 8.27 -2.04 4.33
N THR A 95 8.01 -2.44 3.09
CA THR A 95 7.55 -1.55 2.02
C THR A 95 6.14 -1.93 1.58
N ILE A 96 5.28 -0.95 1.38
CA ILE A 96 3.88 -1.18 1.01
C ILE A 96 3.60 -0.46 -0.31
N GLY A 97 3.33 -1.27 -1.35
CA GLY A 97 3.12 -0.84 -2.73
C GLY A 97 4.38 -0.94 -3.59
N THR A 98 4.19 -1.28 -4.89
CA THR A 98 5.29 -1.52 -5.84
C THR A 98 6.26 -0.33 -5.96
N PRO A 99 5.81 0.93 -6.11
CA PRO A 99 6.76 2.06 -6.21
C PRO A 99 7.60 2.26 -4.95
N ALA A 100 7.02 2.02 -3.75
CA ALA A 100 7.77 2.10 -2.50
C ALA A 100 8.84 1.02 -2.41
N ALA A 101 8.50 -0.21 -2.76
CA ALA A 101 9.44 -1.34 -2.78
C ALA A 101 10.59 -1.11 -3.76
N GLN A 102 10.29 -0.66 -4.98
CA GLN A 102 11.30 -0.34 -6.00
C GLN A 102 12.23 0.78 -5.54
N GLY A 103 11.69 1.88 -5.02
CA GLY A 103 12.49 3.02 -4.57
C GLY A 103 13.41 2.70 -3.40
N VAL A 104 12.94 1.91 -2.43
CA VAL A 104 13.75 1.43 -1.30
C VAL A 104 14.79 0.43 -1.79
N ALA A 105 14.43 -0.54 -2.61
CA ALA A 105 15.35 -1.55 -3.16
C ALA A 105 16.45 -0.94 -4.04
N ASN A 106 16.17 0.16 -4.73
CA ASN A 106 17.17 0.90 -5.50
C ASN A 106 18.24 1.55 -4.59
N THR A 107 17.88 1.94 -3.39
CA THR A 107 18.75 2.67 -2.44
C THR A 107 19.44 1.74 -1.44
N ILE A 108 18.77 0.69 -0.97
CA ILE A 108 19.23 -0.20 0.10
C ILE A 108 19.55 -1.59 -0.47
N LYS A 109 20.81 -2.04 -0.27
CA LYS A 109 21.29 -3.32 -0.81
C LYS A 109 21.76 -4.28 0.29
N ASP A 110 21.90 -3.79 1.51
CA ASP A 110 22.58 -4.47 2.63
C ASP A 110 21.66 -4.75 3.82
N LYS A 111 20.37 -4.45 3.70
CA LYS A 111 19.37 -4.68 4.75
C LYS A 111 18.21 -5.51 4.23
N PRO A 112 17.57 -6.30 5.09
CA PRO A 112 16.34 -7.01 4.74
C PRO A 112 15.24 -6.05 4.31
N ILE A 113 14.67 -6.27 3.12
CA ILE A 113 13.50 -5.57 2.61
C ILE A 113 12.38 -6.58 2.46
N LEU A 114 11.28 -6.31 3.13
CA LEU A 114 10.06 -7.10 3.05
C LEU A 114 8.98 -6.26 2.38
N PHE A 115 8.47 -6.72 1.26
CA PHE A 115 7.40 -6.00 0.57
C PHE A 115 6.01 -6.60 0.84
N ALA A 116 4.99 -5.77 0.71
CA ALA A 116 3.59 -6.16 0.56
C ALA A 116 2.92 -5.30 -0.49
N ALA A 117 1.79 -5.76 -1.03
CA ALA A 117 1.07 -5.04 -2.08
C ALA A 117 1.95 -4.78 -3.31
N VAL A 118 2.65 -5.81 -3.76
CA VAL A 118 3.44 -5.81 -5.00
C VAL A 118 2.87 -6.86 -5.94
N THR A 119 2.33 -6.42 -7.06
CA THR A 119 1.57 -7.30 -7.97
C THR A 119 2.48 -8.26 -8.73
N ASP A 120 3.59 -7.76 -9.26
CA ASP A 120 4.56 -8.55 -10.03
C ASP A 120 5.98 -8.26 -9.51
N PRO A 121 6.43 -8.99 -8.49
CA PRO A 121 7.76 -8.79 -7.92
C PRO A 121 8.91 -8.99 -8.91
N GLU A 122 8.76 -9.94 -9.84
CA GLU A 122 9.79 -10.22 -10.86
C GLU A 122 9.89 -9.09 -11.87
N GLY A 123 8.77 -8.69 -12.48
CA GLY A 123 8.72 -7.56 -13.42
C GLY A 123 9.06 -6.23 -12.78
N ALA A 124 8.85 -6.08 -11.47
CA ALA A 124 9.26 -4.91 -10.69
C ALA A 124 10.76 -4.91 -10.31
N GLY A 125 11.51 -5.99 -10.60
CA GLY A 125 12.93 -6.12 -10.25
C GLY A 125 13.19 -6.35 -8.74
N LEU A 126 12.23 -6.93 -8.04
CA LEU A 126 12.26 -7.16 -6.59
C LEU A 126 12.62 -8.62 -6.23
N THR A 127 13.66 -9.15 -6.87
CA THR A 127 14.13 -10.53 -6.73
C THR A 127 15.56 -10.65 -6.18
N GLY A 128 16.03 -9.64 -5.45
CA GLY A 128 17.38 -9.63 -4.86
C GLY A 128 17.53 -10.54 -3.64
N GLU A 129 18.78 -10.89 -3.27
CA GLU A 129 19.07 -11.75 -2.11
C GLU A 129 18.63 -11.16 -0.75
N ASN A 130 18.39 -9.85 -0.69
CA ASN A 130 17.92 -9.14 0.48
C ASN A 130 16.45 -8.72 0.42
N ILE A 131 15.67 -9.27 -0.53
CA ILE A 131 14.29 -8.85 -0.79
C ILE A 131 13.39 -10.07 -0.83
N THR A 132 12.28 -10.01 -0.09
CA THR A 132 11.17 -10.95 -0.14
C THR A 132 9.87 -10.25 0.24
N GLY A 133 8.76 -10.95 0.27
CA GLY A 133 7.49 -10.34 0.69
C GLY A 133 6.26 -11.10 0.23
N VAL A 134 5.12 -10.40 0.20
CA VAL A 134 3.83 -10.95 -0.19
C VAL A 134 3.25 -10.17 -1.37
N SER A 135 3.01 -10.89 -2.46
CA SER A 135 2.38 -10.34 -3.67
C SER A 135 0.86 -10.31 -3.52
N ASP A 136 0.25 -9.25 -4.05
CA ASP A 136 -1.19 -9.06 -4.15
C ASP A 136 -1.77 -9.44 -5.52
N TYR A 137 -1.08 -10.31 -6.26
CA TYR A 137 -1.52 -10.75 -7.58
C TYR A 137 -2.92 -11.40 -7.55
N VAL A 138 -3.80 -10.89 -8.42
CA VAL A 138 -5.15 -11.44 -8.66
C VAL A 138 -5.27 -11.83 -10.12
N GLU A 139 -5.91 -12.99 -10.38
CA GLU A 139 -6.16 -13.45 -11.74
C GLU A 139 -7.35 -12.72 -12.37
N ALA A 140 -7.09 -11.95 -13.43
CA ALA A 140 -8.11 -11.16 -14.10
C ALA A 140 -9.28 -11.98 -14.66
N GLY A 141 -8.99 -13.18 -15.18
CA GLY A 141 -10.00 -14.04 -15.83
C GLY A 141 -11.13 -14.42 -14.87
N LYS A 142 -10.77 -14.90 -13.69
CA LYS A 142 -11.75 -15.32 -12.67
C LYS A 142 -12.64 -14.15 -12.22
N LEU A 143 -12.02 -13.00 -11.95
CA LEU A 143 -12.72 -11.79 -11.56
C LEU A 143 -13.78 -11.38 -12.60
N ILE A 144 -13.44 -11.41 -13.89
CA ILE A 144 -14.38 -11.11 -14.98
C ILE A 144 -15.50 -12.17 -15.07
N ASP A 145 -15.17 -13.46 -14.96
CA ASP A 145 -16.17 -14.53 -15.01
C ASP A 145 -17.19 -14.43 -13.88
N ASP A 146 -16.77 -14.07 -12.68
CA ASP A 146 -17.68 -13.89 -11.54
C ASP A 146 -18.52 -12.61 -11.68
N PHE A 147 -17.97 -11.54 -12.21
CA PHE A 147 -18.74 -10.33 -12.50
C PHE A 147 -19.80 -10.55 -13.58
N LEU A 148 -19.50 -11.29 -14.62
CA LEU A 148 -20.44 -11.60 -15.69
C LEU A 148 -21.64 -12.46 -15.23
N LYS A 149 -21.56 -13.16 -14.11
CA LYS A 149 -22.72 -13.82 -13.50
C LYS A 149 -23.74 -12.81 -12.92
N LEU A 150 -23.26 -11.61 -12.49
CA LEU A 150 -24.12 -10.52 -12.06
C LEU A 150 -24.63 -9.65 -13.23
N TYR A 151 -23.78 -9.43 -14.22
CA TYR A 151 -24.04 -8.57 -15.38
C TYR A 151 -23.68 -9.28 -16.71
N PRO A 152 -24.48 -10.28 -17.13
CA PRO A 152 -24.16 -11.11 -18.30
C PRO A 152 -24.19 -10.36 -19.63
N GLU A 153 -24.85 -9.20 -19.69
CA GLU A 153 -24.96 -8.38 -20.90
C GLU A 153 -23.77 -7.43 -21.12
N THR A 154 -22.83 -7.38 -20.16
CA THR A 154 -21.65 -6.51 -20.25
C THR A 154 -20.77 -6.91 -21.43
N LYS A 155 -20.43 -5.94 -22.29
CA LYS A 155 -19.58 -6.13 -23.48
C LYS A 155 -18.33 -5.30 -23.48
N THR A 156 -18.41 -4.11 -22.88
CA THR A 156 -17.30 -3.15 -22.87
C THR A 156 -16.99 -2.80 -21.43
N PHE A 157 -15.81 -3.18 -20.99
CA PHE A 157 -15.26 -2.78 -19.70
C PHE A 157 -14.40 -1.53 -19.87
N GLY A 158 -14.34 -0.72 -18.83
CA GLY A 158 -13.41 0.41 -18.76
C GLY A 158 -12.45 0.25 -17.60
N THR A 159 -11.27 0.82 -17.74
CA THR A 159 -10.32 0.96 -16.64
C THR A 159 -9.58 2.29 -16.72
N MET A 160 -9.26 2.86 -15.56
CA MET A 160 -8.33 3.97 -15.42
C MET A 160 -7.08 3.48 -14.70
N TYR A 161 -5.92 4.02 -15.07
CA TYR A 161 -4.65 3.61 -14.46
C TYR A 161 -3.57 4.67 -14.61
N ASN A 162 -2.69 4.75 -13.63
CA ASN A 162 -1.51 5.60 -13.68
C ASN A 162 -0.44 4.94 -14.55
N THR A 163 -0.11 5.57 -15.67
CA THR A 163 0.87 5.04 -16.65
C THR A 163 2.29 4.94 -16.09
N ASN A 164 2.58 5.59 -14.95
CA ASN A 164 3.87 5.56 -14.28
C ASN A 164 4.00 4.45 -13.23
N GLU A 165 2.91 3.72 -12.94
CA GLU A 165 2.93 2.60 -11.99
C GLU A 165 3.07 1.26 -12.71
N GLN A 166 4.13 0.51 -12.40
CA GLN A 166 4.42 -0.78 -13.04
C GLN A 166 3.31 -1.81 -12.73
N ASN A 167 2.86 -1.90 -11.47
CA ASN A 167 1.74 -2.77 -11.06
C ASN A 167 0.49 -2.53 -11.89
N SER A 168 0.14 -1.26 -12.15
CA SER A 168 -1.05 -0.88 -12.90
C SER A 168 -0.96 -1.33 -14.36
N ASN A 169 0.20 -1.09 -15.00
CA ASN A 169 0.42 -1.51 -16.38
C ASN A 169 0.29 -3.03 -16.55
N VAL A 170 0.91 -3.82 -15.66
CA VAL A 170 0.85 -5.29 -15.69
C VAL A 170 -0.58 -5.79 -15.52
N GLN A 171 -1.35 -5.21 -14.58
CA GLN A 171 -2.74 -5.62 -14.37
C GLN A 171 -3.64 -5.23 -15.54
N VAL A 172 -3.44 -4.06 -16.15
CA VAL A 172 -4.21 -3.63 -17.32
C VAL A 172 -3.92 -4.52 -18.52
N GLU A 173 -2.68 -4.94 -18.74
CA GLU A 173 -2.32 -5.89 -19.80
C GLU A 173 -2.95 -7.27 -19.55
N ALA A 174 -2.91 -7.78 -18.33
CA ALA A 174 -3.56 -9.03 -17.96
C ALA A 174 -5.08 -8.97 -18.12
N LEU A 175 -5.70 -7.85 -17.72
CA LEU A 175 -7.13 -7.60 -17.90
C LEU A 175 -7.53 -7.54 -19.38
N GLU A 176 -6.77 -6.82 -20.21
CA GLU A 176 -7.02 -6.73 -21.65
C GLU A 176 -6.96 -8.09 -22.32
N LYS A 177 -5.97 -8.91 -21.96
CA LYS A 177 -5.85 -10.28 -22.45
C LYS A 177 -7.05 -11.14 -22.03
N ALA A 178 -7.42 -11.09 -20.74
CA ALA A 178 -8.53 -11.87 -20.20
C ALA A 178 -9.88 -11.52 -20.87
N LEU A 179 -10.12 -10.24 -21.11
CA LEU A 179 -11.32 -9.76 -21.80
C LEU A 179 -11.33 -10.16 -23.27
N LYS A 180 -10.19 -10.03 -23.97
CA LYS A 180 -10.06 -10.43 -25.37
C LYS A 180 -10.33 -11.93 -25.57
N GLU A 181 -9.85 -12.78 -24.68
CA GLU A 181 -10.10 -14.24 -24.72
C GLU A 181 -11.59 -14.57 -24.58
N ARG A 182 -12.39 -13.66 -23.98
CA ARG A 182 -13.85 -13.77 -23.81
C ARG A 182 -14.66 -13.03 -24.87
N GLY A 183 -13.99 -12.43 -25.87
CA GLY A 183 -14.66 -11.63 -26.91
C GLY A 183 -15.22 -10.28 -26.41
N LEU A 184 -14.71 -9.81 -25.26
CA LEU A 184 -15.09 -8.55 -24.63
C LEU A 184 -14.10 -7.44 -24.96
N LYS A 185 -14.52 -6.18 -24.78
CA LYS A 185 -13.70 -4.99 -25.06
C LYS A 185 -13.21 -4.34 -23.79
N LEU A 186 -12.02 -3.71 -23.86
CA LEU A 186 -11.48 -2.84 -22.83
C LEU A 186 -11.23 -1.43 -23.38
N GLU A 187 -11.88 -0.45 -22.75
CA GLU A 187 -11.57 0.97 -22.92
C GLU A 187 -10.60 1.40 -21.81
N LYS A 188 -9.43 1.91 -22.20
CA LYS A 188 -8.36 2.27 -21.27
C LYS A 188 -8.19 3.78 -21.20
N GLN A 189 -8.10 4.32 -19.99
CA GLN A 189 -7.84 5.73 -19.77
C GLN A 189 -6.63 5.91 -18.85
N GLY A 190 -5.48 6.30 -19.42
CA GLY A 190 -4.28 6.65 -18.67
C GLY A 190 -4.47 7.97 -17.92
N VAL A 191 -3.94 8.04 -16.71
CA VAL A 191 -3.85 9.24 -15.87
C VAL A 191 -2.42 9.39 -15.37
N SER A 192 -2.05 10.59 -14.94
CA SER A 192 -0.73 10.88 -14.36
C SER A 192 -0.84 11.32 -12.90
N SER A 193 -2.00 11.81 -12.51
CA SER A 193 -2.27 12.32 -11.17
C SER A 193 -3.74 12.23 -10.82
N ILE A 194 -4.06 12.42 -9.55
CA ILE A 194 -5.44 12.47 -9.04
C ILE A 194 -6.26 13.60 -9.69
N ASN A 195 -5.61 14.68 -10.15
CA ASN A 195 -6.29 15.80 -10.78
C ASN A 195 -6.85 15.46 -12.17
N ASP A 196 -6.36 14.40 -12.80
CA ASP A 196 -6.84 13.95 -14.12
C ASP A 196 -8.15 13.16 -14.04
N ILE A 197 -8.45 12.60 -12.86
CA ILE A 197 -9.56 11.66 -12.63
C ILE A 197 -10.93 12.22 -13.03
N PRO A 198 -11.35 13.47 -12.68
CA PRO A 198 -12.68 13.96 -13.03
C PRO A 198 -12.91 14.02 -14.55
N GLN A 199 -11.89 14.40 -15.30
CA GLN A 199 -11.97 14.42 -16.76
C GLN A 199 -11.93 13.01 -17.35
N ALA A 200 -11.06 12.15 -16.81
CA ALA A 200 -10.88 10.77 -17.25
C ALA A 200 -12.16 9.96 -17.11
N ILE A 201 -12.80 9.99 -15.92
CA ILE A 201 -14.05 9.26 -15.70
C ILE A 201 -15.20 9.80 -16.55
N THR A 202 -15.27 11.11 -16.75
CA THR A 202 -16.30 11.71 -17.61
C THR A 202 -16.19 11.25 -19.06
N SER A 203 -14.95 11.12 -19.57
CA SER A 203 -14.70 10.61 -20.93
C SER A 203 -14.94 9.10 -21.05
N LEU A 204 -14.62 8.33 -20.00
CA LEU A 204 -14.66 6.87 -20.03
C LEU A 204 -16.09 6.34 -19.89
N LYS A 205 -16.87 6.85 -18.93
CA LYS A 205 -18.19 6.32 -18.56
C LYS A 205 -19.21 6.29 -19.69
N SER A 206 -19.08 7.15 -20.72
CA SER A 206 -19.97 7.16 -21.89
C SER A 206 -19.68 6.05 -22.91
N LYS A 207 -18.65 5.24 -22.70
CA LYS A 207 -18.14 4.23 -23.64
C LYS A 207 -18.18 2.81 -23.08
N ILE A 208 -18.56 2.66 -21.82
CA ILE A 208 -18.42 1.41 -21.08
C ILE A 208 -19.74 0.94 -20.44
N ASP A 209 -19.90 -0.37 -20.30
CA ASP A 209 -21.00 -1.01 -19.59
C ASP A 209 -20.66 -1.25 -18.11
N ALA A 210 -19.39 -1.44 -17.79
CA ALA A 210 -18.88 -1.67 -16.45
C ALA A 210 -17.44 -1.15 -16.28
N MET A 211 -17.04 -0.85 -15.05
CA MET A 211 -15.68 -0.44 -14.73
C MET A 211 -14.94 -1.49 -13.94
N VAL A 212 -13.67 -1.77 -14.30
CA VAL A 212 -12.72 -2.54 -13.50
C VAL A 212 -11.70 -1.60 -12.89
N THR A 213 -11.56 -1.65 -11.57
CA THR A 213 -10.53 -0.90 -10.84
C THR A 213 -9.38 -1.84 -10.49
N VAL A 214 -8.23 -1.63 -11.13
CA VAL A 214 -6.98 -2.32 -10.80
C VAL A 214 -6.35 -1.72 -9.53
N THR A 215 -5.35 -2.37 -8.93
CA THR A 215 -4.66 -1.85 -7.73
C THR A 215 -3.73 -0.69 -8.06
N ASP A 216 -4.31 0.38 -8.56
CA ASP A 216 -3.64 1.63 -8.91
C ASP A 216 -3.77 2.62 -7.77
N ASN A 217 -2.63 3.12 -7.24
CA ASN A 217 -2.66 3.97 -6.04
C ASN A 217 -3.37 5.32 -6.25
N VAL A 218 -3.31 5.88 -7.47
CA VAL A 218 -4.00 7.14 -7.81
C VAL A 218 -5.50 6.89 -7.95
N VAL A 219 -5.89 5.83 -8.66
CA VAL A 219 -7.29 5.49 -8.93
C VAL A 219 -8.02 5.04 -7.66
N VAL A 220 -7.42 4.15 -6.86
CA VAL A 220 -8.00 3.68 -5.59
C VAL A 220 -8.20 4.85 -4.61
N ASN A 221 -7.25 5.79 -4.55
CA ASN A 221 -7.39 6.99 -3.73
C ASN A 221 -8.52 7.92 -4.20
N ALA A 222 -8.79 7.95 -5.52
CA ALA A 222 -9.86 8.73 -6.11
C ALA A 222 -11.22 8.00 -6.18
N MET A 223 -11.31 6.80 -5.66
CA MET A 223 -12.51 5.94 -5.78
C MET A 223 -13.82 6.61 -5.34
N PRO A 224 -13.87 7.45 -4.29
CA PRO A 224 -15.11 8.17 -3.95
C PRO A 224 -15.66 9.04 -5.10
N VAL A 225 -14.77 9.76 -5.81
CA VAL A 225 -15.17 10.60 -6.96
C VAL A 225 -15.61 9.74 -8.14
N ILE A 226 -14.90 8.64 -8.39
CA ILE A 226 -15.18 7.70 -9.47
C ILE A 226 -16.54 7.01 -9.21
N SER A 227 -16.77 6.49 -8.02
CA SER A 227 -17.99 5.79 -7.64
C SER A 227 -19.22 6.71 -7.72
N GLU A 228 -19.09 7.98 -7.30
CA GLU A 228 -20.17 8.96 -7.46
C GLU A 228 -20.52 9.20 -8.95
N ALA A 229 -19.50 9.29 -9.80
CA ALA A 229 -19.70 9.48 -11.23
C ALA A 229 -20.36 8.26 -11.91
N LEU A 230 -19.97 7.04 -11.52
CA LEU A 230 -20.56 5.79 -12.03
C LEU A 230 -22.00 5.59 -11.54
N ALA A 231 -22.28 5.90 -10.28
CA ALA A 231 -23.59 5.75 -9.68
C ALA A 231 -24.67 6.60 -10.37
N LYS A 232 -24.31 7.81 -10.85
CA LYS A 232 -25.22 8.70 -11.60
C LYS A 232 -25.73 8.07 -12.89
N ASP A 233 -24.90 7.27 -13.54
CA ASP A 233 -25.24 6.60 -14.82
C ASP A 233 -25.53 5.10 -14.61
N LYS A 234 -25.63 4.65 -13.36
CA LYS A 234 -25.87 3.24 -12.96
C LYS A 234 -24.87 2.26 -13.59
N ILE A 235 -23.61 2.66 -13.73
CA ILE A 235 -22.55 1.81 -14.25
C ILE A 235 -21.98 0.99 -13.09
N PRO A 236 -22.04 -0.36 -13.14
CA PRO A 236 -21.46 -1.21 -12.11
C PRO A 236 -19.93 -1.22 -12.15
N SER A 237 -19.31 -1.50 -11.01
CA SER A 237 -17.85 -1.58 -10.91
C SER A 237 -17.39 -2.81 -10.15
N ILE A 238 -16.29 -3.40 -10.61
CA ILE A 238 -15.59 -4.47 -9.92
C ILE A 238 -14.15 -4.04 -9.64
N ALA A 239 -13.63 -4.38 -8.48
CA ALA A 239 -12.29 -3.99 -8.04
C ALA A 239 -11.42 -5.19 -7.65
N TYR A 240 -10.11 -5.01 -7.75
CA TYR A 240 -9.11 -5.96 -7.30
C TYR A 240 -8.83 -5.87 -5.79
N ASP A 241 -9.39 -4.86 -5.10
CA ASP A 241 -9.13 -4.57 -3.70
C ASP A 241 -10.40 -4.18 -2.93
N GLU A 242 -10.39 -4.49 -1.62
CA GLU A 242 -11.49 -4.14 -0.70
C GLU A 242 -11.60 -2.63 -0.45
N GLY A 243 -10.49 -1.88 -0.54
CA GLY A 243 -10.47 -0.44 -0.30
C GLY A 243 -11.33 0.32 -1.29
N SER A 244 -11.33 -0.10 -2.56
CA SER A 244 -12.21 0.43 -3.61
C SER A 244 -13.68 0.20 -3.29
N VAL A 245 -14.06 -0.96 -2.75
CA VAL A 245 -15.44 -1.26 -2.36
C VAL A 245 -15.88 -0.44 -1.15
N ARG A 246 -14.98 -0.25 -0.17
CA ARG A 246 -15.23 0.65 0.98
C ARG A 246 -15.45 2.10 0.54
N ASN A 247 -14.87 2.46 -0.60
CA ASN A 247 -15.00 3.79 -1.21
C ASN A 247 -16.04 3.83 -2.36
N GLY A 248 -16.99 2.87 -2.39
CA GLY A 248 -18.19 2.92 -3.23
C GLY A 248 -18.18 2.07 -4.50
N ALA A 249 -17.12 1.31 -4.80
CA ALA A 249 -17.23 0.27 -5.84
C ALA A 249 -18.28 -0.78 -5.44
N LEU A 250 -18.89 -1.45 -6.42
CA LEU A 250 -19.94 -2.44 -6.14
C LEU A 250 -19.41 -3.68 -5.44
N ILE A 251 -18.38 -4.28 -6.00
CA ILE A 251 -17.88 -5.59 -5.59
C ILE A 251 -16.37 -5.67 -5.81
N SER A 252 -15.68 -6.37 -4.93
CA SER A 252 -14.33 -6.85 -5.20
C SER A 252 -14.25 -8.35 -5.06
N GLU A 253 -13.40 -8.96 -5.89
CA GLU A 253 -12.84 -10.27 -5.66
C GLU A 253 -11.34 -10.10 -5.66
N GLY A 254 -10.76 -9.96 -4.49
CA GLY A 254 -9.39 -9.50 -4.37
C GLY A 254 -8.76 -9.85 -3.04
N VAL A 255 -7.58 -9.29 -2.83
CA VAL A 255 -6.78 -9.55 -1.64
C VAL A 255 -7.37 -8.84 -0.42
N ASN A 256 -7.43 -9.56 0.69
CA ASN A 256 -7.63 -8.96 2.00
C ASN A 256 -6.28 -8.40 2.49
N TYR A 257 -6.11 -7.09 2.40
CA TYR A 257 -4.83 -6.45 2.68
C TYR A 257 -4.41 -6.54 4.15
N LYS A 258 -5.35 -6.64 5.09
CA LYS A 258 -4.99 -6.87 6.49
C LYS A 258 -4.38 -8.25 6.70
N LYS A 259 -4.94 -9.29 6.07
CA LYS A 259 -4.36 -10.65 6.11
C LYS A 259 -3.01 -10.70 5.38
N LEU A 260 -2.90 -10.02 4.23
CA LEU A 260 -1.63 -9.89 3.50
C LEU A 260 -0.55 -9.23 4.36
N GLY A 261 -0.88 -8.16 5.07
CA GLY A 261 0.03 -7.53 6.03
C GLY A 261 0.42 -8.45 7.18
N ASN A 262 -0.52 -9.22 7.71
CA ASN A 262 -0.26 -10.22 8.76
C ASN A 262 0.67 -11.34 8.24
N GLN A 263 0.46 -11.82 7.00
CA GLN A 263 1.35 -12.79 6.34
C GLN A 263 2.77 -12.22 6.19
N ALA A 264 2.92 -10.97 5.73
CA ALA A 264 4.22 -10.30 5.69
C ALA A 264 4.85 -10.16 7.09
N GLY A 265 4.03 -9.86 8.11
CA GLY A 265 4.47 -9.83 9.52
C GLY A 265 4.99 -11.19 9.99
N ALA A 266 4.37 -12.30 9.58
CA ALA A 266 4.86 -13.64 9.87
C ALA A 266 6.25 -13.89 9.24
N MET A 267 6.47 -13.45 8.00
CA MET A 267 7.79 -13.52 7.37
C MET A 267 8.83 -12.65 8.12
N ALA A 268 8.43 -11.47 8.61
CA ALA A 268 9.30 -10.62 9.43
C ALA A 268 9.71 -11.32 10.73
N VAL A 269 8.80 -12.04 11.38
CA VAL A 269 9.10 -12.84 12.59
C VAL A 269 10.12 -13.93 12.29
N GLU A 270 10.01 -14.62 11.15
CA GLU A 270 11.03 -15.60 10.73
C GLU A 270 12.43 -14.97 10.61
N ILE A 271 12.52 -13.76 10.05
CA ILE A 271 13.78 -13.04 9.89
C ILE A 271 14.31 -12.53 11.24
N LEU A 272 13.47 -11.85 12.01
CA LEU A 272 13.89 -11.07 13.18
C LEU A 272 14.04 -11.92 14.46
N LYS A 273 13.15 -12.90 14.68
CA LYS A 273 13.09 -13.71 15.89
C LYS A 273 13.74 -15.08 15.69
N ASN A 274 13.47 -15.71 14.53
CA ASN A 274 13.96 -17.05 14.23
C ASN A 274 15.30 -17.03 13.47
N ASN A 275 15.86 -15.83 13.17
CA ASN A 275 17.14 -15.62 12.47
C ASN A 275 17.22 -16.35 11.11
N LYS A 276 16.08 -16.54 10.45
CA LYS A 276 16.04 -17.15 9.12
C LYS A 276 16.62 -16.19 8.10
N SER A 277 17.48 -16.68 7.23
CA SER A 277 18.06 -15.85 6.18
C SER A 277 16.98 -15.44 5.18
N ILE A 278 16.90 -14.15 4.86
CA ILE A 278 15.91 -13.63 3.91
C ILE A 278 16.02 -14.28 2.52
N LYS A 279 17.23 -14.64 2.08
CA LYS A 279 17.45 -15.33 0.80
C LYS A 279 16.84 -16.75 0.75
N ASP A 280 16.56 -17.34 1.92
CA ASP A 280 15.95 -18.68 2.05
C ASP A 280 14.41 -18.57 2.20
N LEU A 281 13.86 -17.35 2.10
CA LEU A 281 12.43 -17.05 2.12
C LEU A 281 12.02 -16.54 0.73
N PRO A 282 11.51 -17.39 -0.15
CA PRO A 282 10.91 -16.91 -1.41
C PRO A 282 9.73 -16.00 -1.11
N TYR A 283 9.43 -15.07 -2.02
CA TYR A 283 8.22 -14.30 -1.89
C TYR A 283 6.98 -15.21 -2.03
N GLU A 284 5.92 -14.83 -1.37
CA GLU A 284 4.65 -15.56 -1.35
C GLU A 284 3.58 -14.77 -2.09
N LYS A 285 2.52 -15.44 -2.51
CA LYS A 285 1.27 -14.79 -2.91
C LYS A 285 0.37 -14.67 -1.69
N ALA A 286 -0.58 -13.75 -1.73
CA ALA A 286 -1.59 -13.64 -0.69
C ALA A 286 -2.33 -14.98 -0.51
N ASP A 287 -2.46 -15.43 0.74
CA ASP A 287 -3.03 -16.75 1.09
C ASP A 287 -4.50 -16.91 0.71
N SER A 288 -5.25 -15.82 0.66
CA SER A 288 -6.68 -15.85 0.40
C SER A 288 -7.18 -14.61 -0.32
N LEU A 289 -8.06 -14.84 -1.27
CA LEU A 289 -8.92 -13.81 -1.85
C LEU A 289 -10.24 -13.78 -1.08
N THR A 290 -10.86 -12.61 -0.99
CA THR A 290 -12.18 -12.39 -0.40
C THR A 290 -13.07 -11.66 -1.39
N THR A 291 -14.37 -11.98 -1.34
CA THR A 291 -15.39 -11.23 -2.08
C THR A 291 -16.05 -10.27 -1.11
N LEU A 292 -15.99 -8.98 -1.39
CA LEU A 292 -16.62 -7.92 -0.60
C LEU A 292 -17.63 -7.17 -1.48
N VAL A 293 -18.83 -6.90 -0.95
CA VAL A 293 -19.90 -6.16 -1.65
C VAL A 293 -20.31 -4.94 -0.85
N ASN A 294 -20.43 -3.80 -1.53
CA ASN A 294 -21.07 -2.60 -1.00
C ASN A 294 -22.58 -2.69 -1.22
N THR A 295 -23.34 -2.88 -0.14
CA THR A 295 -24.78 -3.09 -0.23
C THR A 295 -25.55 -1.82 -0.62
N ASN A 296 -25.02 -0.63 -0.29
CA ASN A 296 -25.60 0.64 -0.73
C ASN A 296 -25.45 0.84 -2.24
N THR A 297 -24.28 0.52 -2.78
CA THR A 297 -24.04 0.54 -4.23
C THR A 297 -24.88 -0.50 -4.95
N ALA A 298 -25.00 -1.72 -4.40
CA ALA A 298 -25.85 -2.76 -4.95
C ALA A 298 -27.32 -2.33 -5.03
N ARG A 299 -27.87 -1.73 -3.96
CA ARG A 299 -29.23 -1.17 -3.95
C ARG A 299 -29.40 -0.04 -4.98
N THR A 300 -28.43 0.85 -5.10
CA THR A 300 -28.46 1.95 -6.08
C THR A 300 -28.51 1.43 -7.52
N LEU A 301 -27.82 0.33 -7.78
CA LEU A 301 -27.82 -0.35 -9.08
C LEU A 301 -29.03 -1.24 -9.30
N GLY A 302 -29.89 -1.44 -8.28
CA GLY A 302 -31.10 -2.26 -8.38
C GLY A 302 -30.85 -3.77 -8.31
N LEU A 303 -29.71 -4.19 -7.73
CA LEU A 303 -29.42 -5.61 -7.56
C LEU A 303 -30.21 -6.23 -6.41
N ASP A 304 -30.61 -7.48 -6.62
CA ASP A 304 -31.18 -8.32 -5.57
C ASP A 304 -30.08 -8.79 -4.63
N LEU A 305 -30.16 -8.43 -3.35
CA LEU A 305 -29.19 -8.83 -2.33
C LEU A 305 -29.24 -10.32 -1.99
N GLU A 306 -30.31 -11.04 -2.40
CA GLU A 306 -30.42 -12.50 -2.28
C GLU A 306 -29.74 -13.25 -3.44
N ASN A 307 -29.22 -12.54 -4.47
CA ASN A 307 -28.37 -13.17 -5.48
C ASN A 307 -27.22 -13.94 -4.83
N GLU A 308 -26.95 -15.17 -5.29
CA GLU A 308 -25.99 -16.08 -4.64
C GLU A 308 -24.60 -15.48 -4.46
N ILE A 309 -24.11 -14.69 -5.42
CA ILE A 309 -22.79 -14.04 -5.32
C ILE A 309 -22.79 -13.01 -4.19
N ILE A 310 -23.81 -12.16 -4.14
CA ILE A 310 -23.93 -11.10 -3.11
C ILE A 310 -24.22 -11.73 -1.75
N LYS A 311 -25.03 -12.79 -1.70
CA LYS A 311 -25.39 -13.46 -0.45
C LYS A 311 -24.20 -14.09 0.24
N ASN A 312 -23.28 -14.70 -0.53
CA ASN A 312 -22.11 -15.39 -0.05
C ASN A 312 -20.89 -14.48 0.17
N ALA A 313 -20.95 -13.24 -0.26
CA ALA A 313 -19.88 -12.25 -0.06
C ALA A 313 -19.92 -11.64 1.35
N ASP A 314 -18.77 -11.17 1.81
CA ASP A 314 -18.70 -10.23 2.91
C ASP A 314 -19.39 -8.92 2.50
N LYS A 315 -20.03 -8.22 3.45
CA LYS A 315 -20.85 -7.05 3.15
C LYS A 315 -20.41 -5.84 3.95
N ILE A 316 -20.48 -4.69 3.27
CA ILE A 316 -20.39 -3.38 3.91
C ILE A 316 -21.56 -2.51 3.42
N ASP A 317 -21.90 -1.51 4.22
CA ASP A 317 -22.91 -0.49 3.92
C ASP A 317 -22.25 0.82 3.46
#